data_ada922e03af5aa32a126baaec72d47a5
#
_entry.id   ada922e03af5aa32a126baaec72d47a5
#
_cell.length_a   1.000
_cell.length_b   1.000
_cell.length_c   1.000
_cell.angle_alpha   90.00
_cell.angle_beta   90.00
_cell.angle_gamma   90.00
#
_symmetry.space_group_name_H-M   'P 1'
#
loop_
_entity.id
_entity.type
_entity.pdbx_description
1 polymer ?
#
loop_
_entity_poly.entity_id
_entity_poly.type
_entity_poly.pdbx_seq_one_letter_code
_entity_poly.pdbx_strand_id
1 'polypeptide(L)'
;MYGFPVLKSGPDAKHLAMIEMSTHAGLVRSEEFSTCKMPLGELDQPRLGQAHVWYLDLGSLGLALQYALGGGAGRPEQQRLTLGQLKFARRFYLKLLLGAYLGIPGKSVKINRSKRGKPSLDESEHQSDLHFSIAKSENRVLIGFSCTAKLGVDLEPVKRRAHDPLGVAQRYFSAVEARNLEFTSPDRLDEVFLRAWACKESVVKASGQGIANQFCCFTVETDPDVRPVVLEIEKGDPAQWSLAMVQPDDGFLGAVALHHRRMDLSAFTLVPE
;
A
#
# COMPACT_ATOMS: atom_id res chain seq x y z
N MET A 1 5.30 -2.16 34.36
CA MET A 1 6.11 -3.14 33.57
C MET A 1 5.11 -4.04 32.85
N TYR A 2 4.69 -3.65 31.64
CA TYR A 2 3.67 -4.38 30.88
C TYR A 2 4.38 -5.40 30.00
N GLY A 3 4.27 -6.69 30.38
CA GLY A 3 4.77 -7.80 29.59
C GLY A 3 3.88 -8.00 28.36
N PHE A 4 4.45 -7.91 27.17
CA PHE A 4 3.79 -8.37 25.94
C PHE A 4 3.72 -9.90 25.96
N PRO A 5 2.62 -10.52 25.50
CA PRO A 5 2.55 -11.96 25.40
C PRO A 5 3.65 -12.48 24.47
N VAL A 6 4.40 -13.45 24.96
CA VAL A 6 5.37 -14.23 24.17
C VAL A 6 4.55 -15.11 23.21
N LEU A 7 4.69 -14.88 21.91
CA LEU A 7 4.05 -15.66 20.87
C LEU A 7 4.55 -17.10 20.94
N LYS A 8 3.68 -18.05 21.27
CA LYS A 8 3.91 -19.48 21.07
C LYS A 8 3.70 -19.79 19.59
N SER A 9 4.63 -20.55 19.02
CA SER A 9 4.58 -21.04 17.65
C SER A 9 3.29 -21.84 17.43
N GLY A 10 2.37 -21.31 16.62
CA GLY A 10 1.22 -22.05 16.09
C GLY A 10 1.60 -22.77 14.80
N PRO A 11 0.99 -23.92 14.48
CA PRO A 11 1.26 -24.65 13.27
C PRO A 11 0.60 -23.96 12.05
N ASP A 12 1.27 -24.08 10.89
CA ASP A 12 0.77 -23.86 9.53
C ASP A 12 0.81 -22.46 8.89
N ALA A 13 1.95 -21.75 9.02
CA ALA A 13 2.26 -20.66 8.09
C ALA A 13 2.96 -21.15 6.79
N LYS A 14 2.97 -22.44 6.49
CA LYS A 14 3.85 -23.01 5.44
C LYS A 14 3.33 -22.95 4.00
N HIS A 15 2.16 -22.38 3.71
CA HIS A 15 1.68 -22.25 2.33
C HIS A 15 0.95 -20.92 2.13
N LEU A 16 1.70 -19.84 2.04
CA LEU A 16 1.21 -18.65 1.33
C LEU A 16 1.25 -19.01 -0.16
N ALA A 17 0.09 -19.40 -0.71
CA ALA A 17 -0.06 -19.71 -2.12
C ALA A 17 0.35 -18.47 -2.95
N MET A 18 1.34 -18.65 -3.82
CA MET A 18 1.65 -17.68 -4.87
C MET A 18 0.44 -17.61 -5.80
N ILE A 19 -0.26 -16.50 -5.78
CA ILE A 19 -1.30 -16.19 -6.76
C ILE A 19 -0.59 -15.75 -8.03
N GLU A 20 -0.51 -16.62 -9.04
CA GLU A 20 -0.12 -16.21 -10.38
C GLU A 20 -1.13 -15.18 -10.87
N MET A 21 -0.65 -13.98 -11.23
CA MET A 21 -1.48 -12.91 -11.78
C MET A 21 -2.08 -13.34 -13.13
N SER A 22 -3.21 -14.03 -13.09
CA SER A 22 -4.11 -14.22 -14.23
C SER A 22 -5.25 -13.21 -14.10
N THR A 23 -4.98 -11.93 -14.39
CA THR A 23 -6.00 -10.91 -14.24
C THR A 23 -6.24 -10.15 -15.53
N HIS A 24 -7.49 -10.03 -15.89
CA HIS A 24 -7.93 -9.06 -16.89
C HIS A 24 -7.57 -7.65 -16.37
N ALA A 25 -6.87 -6.87 -17.19
CA ALA A 25 -6.50 -5.47 -16.94
C ALA A 25 -5.55 -5.16 -15.76
N GLY A 26 -4.84 -6.14 -15.17
CA GLY A 26 -3.84 -5.89 -14.11
C GLY A 26 -4.40 -5.31 -12.81
N LEU A 27 -5.66 -5.63 -12.49
CA LEU A 27 -6.35 -5.27 -11.25
C LEU A 27 -6.48 -6.50 -10.35
N VAL A 28 -5.90 -6.45 -9.15
CA VAL A 28 -6.07 -7.46 -8.08
C VAL A 28 -7.27 -7.07 -7.22
N ARG A 29 -8.30 -7.90 -7.19
CA ARG A 29 -9.55 -7.64 -6.47
C ARG A 29 -9.53 -8.24 -5.05
N SER A 30 -10.50 -7.82 -4.24
CA SER A 30 -10.61 -8.24 -2.83
C SER A 30 -10.63 -9.76 -2.63
N GLU A 31 -11.25 -10.52 -3.51
CA GLU A 31 -11.29 -11.97 -3.48
C GLU A 31 -9.93 -12.64 -3.71
N GLU A 32 -8.98 -11.93 -4.30
CA GLU A 32 -7.60 -12.38 -4.52
C GLU A 32 -6.68 -12.04 -3.33
N PHE A 33 -7.18 -11.31 -2.33
CA PHE A 33 -6.44 -11.02 -1.12
C PHE A 33 -6.52 -12.20 -0.15
N SER A 34 -5.38 -12.78 0.19
CA SER A 34 -5.30 -13.82 1.22
C SER A 34 -5.58 -13.24 2.60
N THR A 35 -6.56 -13.78 3.31
CA THR A 35 -6.88 -13.35 4.67
C THR A 35 -5.88 -13.93 5.67
N CYS A 36 -5.19 -13.07 6.40
CA CYS A 36 -4.27 -13.42 7.47
C CYS A 36 -4.82 -12.99 8.82
N LYS A 37 -4.95 -13.93 9.74
CA LYS A 37 -5.43 -13.70 11.12
C LYS A 37 -4.28 -13.42 12.08
N MET A 38 -4.58 -12.64 13.10
CA MET A 38 -3.68 -12.48 14.25
C MET A 38 -3.73 -13.72 15.17
N PRO A 39 -2.65 -14.08 15.88
CA PRO A 39 -1.29 -13.54 15.79
C PRO A 39 -0.57 -13.99 14.53
N LEU A 40 0.25 -13.09 13.94
CA LEU A 40 1.10 -13.46 12.81
C LEU A 40 2.32 -14.26 13.29
N GLY A 41 2.61 -15.33 12.57
CA GLY A 41 3.90 -16.02 12.66
C GLY A 41 5.01 -15.27 11.93
N GLU A 42 6.15 -15.92 11.75
CA GLU A 42 7.23 -15.45 10.90
C GLU A 42 6.80 -15.48 9.44
N LEU A 43 7.12 -14.42 8.70
CA LEU A 43 6.78 -14.26 7.28
C LEU A 43 8.03 -14.34 6.42
N ASP A 44 7.94 -15.06 5.31
CA ASP A 44 8.99 -15.05 4.30
C ASP A 44 9.11 -13.67 3.65
N GLN A 45 10.32 -13.13 3.58
CA GLN A 45 10.56 -11.86 2.89
C GLN A 45 10.32 -12.02 1.38
N PRO A 46 9.75 -10.98 0.70
CA PRO A 46 9.59 -11.01 -0.74
C PRO A 46 10.95 -11.11 -1.43
N ARG A 47 11.04 -11.90 -2.48
CA ARG A 47 12.25 -12.04 -3.31
C ARG A 47 12.39 -10.84 -4.24
N LEU A 48 13.54 -10.73 -4.91
CA LEU A 48 13.74 -9.69 -5.92
C LEU A 48 12.66 -9.78 -7.02
N GLY A 49 12.03 -8.66 -7.33
CA GLY A 49 10.90 -8.59 -8.26
C GLY A 49 9.55 -8.99 -7.66
N GLN A 50 9.51 -9.40 -6.39
CA GLN A 50 8.26 -9.64 -5.67
C GLN A 50 7.86 -8.42 -4.84
N ALA A 51 6.55 -8.20 -4.71
CA ALA A 51 5.96 -7.24 -3.80
C ALA A 51 4.82 -7.91 -3.01
N HIS A 52 4.83 -7.73 -1.70
CA HIS A 52 3.74 -8.12 -0.83
C HIS A 52 2.95 -6.87 -0.44
N VAL A 53 1.65 -6.86 -0.61
CA VAL A 53 0.79 -5.76 -0.16
C VAL A 53 -0.17 -6.22 0.91
N TRP A 54 -0.30 -5.42 1.97
CA TRP A 54 -1.14 -5.68 3.12
C TRP A 54 -2.19 -4.60 3.24
N TYR A 55 -3.45 -4.98 3.20
CA TYR A 55 -4.58 -4.11 3.47
C TYR A 55 -5.02 -4.25 4.93
N LEU A 56 -5.22 -3.13 5.60
CA LEU A 56 -5.59 -3.04 7.00
C LEU A 56 -6.78 -2.10 7.18
N ASP A 57 -7.86 -2.61 7.76
CA ASP A 57 -8.93 -1.78 8.33
C ASP A 57 -8.56 -1.43 9.78
N LEU A 58 -8.07 -0.22 10.00
CA LEU A 58 -7.73 0.25 11.34
C LEU A 58 -8.95 0.47 12.24
N GLY A 59 -10.17 0.51 11.69
CA GLY A 59 -11.40 0.54 12.46
C GLY A 59 -11.55 -0.76 13.25
N SER A 60 -11.59 -1.89 12.56
CA SER A 60 -11.72 -3.21 13.18
C SER A 60 -10.47 -3.62 13.98
N LEU A 61 -9.29 -3.50 13.37
CA LEU A 61 -8.03 -3.86 14.00
C LEU A 61 -7.71 -3.00 15.23
N GLY A 62 -8.00 -1.70 15.19
CA GLY A 62 -7.76 -0.81 16.30
C GLY A 62 -8.69 -1.05 17.48
N LEU A 63 -9.95 -1.43 17.22
CA LEU A 63 -10.87 -1.85 18.27
C LEU A 63 -10.38 -3.16 18.93
N ALA A 64 -10.01 -4.17 18.13
CA ALA A 64 -9.46 -5.41 18.66
C ALA A 64 -8.21 -5.16 19.52
N LEU A 65 -7.31 -4.27 19.08
CA LEU A 65 -6.12 -3.89 19.84
C LEU A 65 -6.48 -3.22 21.16
N GLN A 66 -7.50 -2.35 21.21
CA GLN A 66 -7.96 -1.73 22.46
C GLN A 66 -8.49 -2.77 23.45
N TYR A 67 -9.29 -3.73 22.98
CA TYR A 67 -9.76 -4.83 23.82
C TYR A 67 -8.60 -5.64 24.40
N ALA A 68 -7.63 -6.00 23.57
CA ALA A 68 -6.44 -6.74 24.01
C ALA A 68 -5.60 -5.99 25.05
N LEU A 69 -5.63 -4.65 25.00
CA LEU A 69 -4.93 -3.79 25.99
C LEU A 69 -5.77 -3.46 27.25
N GLY A 70 -6.96 -4.05 27.39
CA GLY A 70 -7.82 -3.82 28.55
C GLY A 70 -8.63 -2.52 28.52
N GLY A 71 -8.68 -1.84 27.36
CA GLY A 71 -9.37 -0.55 27.19
C GLY A 71 -10.85 -0.62 26.83
N GLY A 72 -11.47 -1.79 26.85
CA GLY A 72 -12.81 -2.01 26.33
C GLY A 72 -13.89 -2.07 27.42
N ALA A 73 -14.44 -0.94 27.84
CA ALA A 73 -15.72 -0.88 28.56
C ALA A 73 -16.78 -0.27 27.62
N GLY A 74 -17.48 -1.09 26.85
CA GLY A 74 -18.57 -0.63 25.99
C GLY A 74 -18.87 -1.60 24.83
N ARG A 75 -20.06 -1.51 24.21
CA ARG A 75 -20.41 -2.31 23.04
C ARG A 75 -19.54 -1.91 21.85
N PRO A 76 -18.88 -2.86 21.15
CA PRO A 76 -17.96 -2.59 20.01
C PRO A 76 -18.58 -1.74 18.91
N GLU A 77 -19.88 -1.90 18.67
CA GLU A 77 -20.60 -1.31 17.55
C GLU A 77 -20.77 0.22 17.62
N GLN A 78 -20.47 0.84 18.76
CA GLN A 78 -20.63 2.28 18.98
C GLN A 78 -19.31 3.03 19.19
N GLN A 79 -18.17 2.34 19.26
CA GLN A 79 -16.87 2.97 19.51
C GLN A 79 -16.21 3.44 18.24
N ARG A 80 -16.10 4.76 18.06
CA ARG A 80 -15.23 5.36 17.04
C ARG A 80 -13.85 5.64 17.62
N LEU A 81 -12.82 5.18 16.94
CA LEU A 81 -11.45 5.46 17.33
C LEU A 81 -11.10 6.93 17.10
N THR A 82 -10.43 7.53 18.06
CA THR A 82 -9.84 8.86 17.90
C THR A 82 -8.67 8.83 16.90
N LEU A 83 -8.30 9.99 16.36
CA LEU A 83 -7.13 10.12 15.47
C LEU A 83 -5.84 9.63 16.13
N GLY A 84 -5.71 9.80 17.45
CA GLY A 84 -4.57 9.30 18.23
C GLY A 84 -4.52 7.78 18.24
N GLN A 85 -5.66 7.14 18.49
CA GLN A 85 -5.80 5.68 18.50
C GLN A 85 -5.55 5.07 17.11
N LEU A 86 -6.06 5.69 16.04
CA LEU A 86 -5.76 5.26 14.66
C LEU A 86 -4.27 5.39 14.32
N LYS A 87 -3.60 6.48 14.76
CA LYS A 87 -2.15 6.64 14.58
C LYS A 87 -1.36 5.58 15.34
N PHE A 88 -1.78 5.26 16.57
CA PHE A 88 -1.18 4.22 17.38
C PHE A 88 -1.36 2.85 16.74
N ALA A 89 -2.58 2.47 16.36
CA ALA A 89 -2.89 1.20 15.70
C ALA A 89 -2.06 1.02 14.41
N ARG A 90 -2.02 2.05 13.55
CA ARG A 90 -1.20 2.01 12.33
C ARG A 90 0.28 1.74 12.63
N ARG A 91 0.86 2.43 13.62
CA ARG A 91 2.27 2.22 13.99
C ARG A 91 2.49 0.84 14.60
N PHE A 92 1.55 0.36 15.38
CA PHE A 92 1.59 -0.96 15.99
C PHE A 92 1.60 -2.05 14.93
N TYR A 93 0.62 -2.06 14.02
CA TYR A 93 0.51 -3.08 12.98
C TYR A 93 1.64 -3.00 11.94
N LEU A 94 2.12 -1.81 11.59
CA LEU A 94 3.32 -1.69 10.77
C LEU A 94 4.53 -2.39 11.41
N LYS A 95 4.78 -2.11 12.69
CA LYS A 95 5.91 -2.73 13.41
C LYS A 95 5.71 -4.24 13.61
N LEU A 96 4.47 -4.67 13.76
CA LEU A 96 4.13 -6.09 13.85
C LEU A 96 4.48 -6.82 12.54
N LEU A 97 4.03 -6.28 11.39
CA LEU A 97 4.35 -6.85 10.08
C LEU A 97 5.84 -6.84 9.80
N LEU A 98 6.52 -5.71 10.04
CA LEU A 98 7.98 -5.63 9.91
C LEU A 98 8.69 -6.64 10.81
N GLY A 99 8.24 -6.79 12.05
CA GLY A 99 8.79 -7.77 12.98
C GLY A 99 8.63 -9.20 12.47
N ALA A 100 7.46 -9.53 11.92
CA ALA A 100 7.18 -10.85 11.32
C ALA A 100 8.11 -11.15 10.13
N TYR A 101 8.38 -10.16 9.26
CA TYR A 101 9.34 -10.29 8.15
C TYR A 101 10.80 -10.37 8.60
N LEU A 102 11.15 -9.73 9.71
CA LEU A 102 12.52 -9.69 10.23
C LEU A 102 12.83 -10.80 11.25
N GLY A 103 11.83 -11.61 11.63
CA GLY A 103 11.98 -12.63 12.67
C GLY A 103 12.26 -12.04 14.07
N ILE A 104 11.82 -10.80 14.33
CA ILE A 104 12.05 -10.11 15.61
C ILE A 104 10.75 -9.55 16.20
N PRO A 105 10.67 -9.35 17.53
CA PRO A 105 9.51 -8.69 18.12
C PRO A 105 9.28 -7.29 17.54
N GLY A 106 8.03 -6.95 17.19
CA GLY A 106 7.70 -5.65 16.57
C GLY A 106 8.16 -4.44 17.41
N LYS A 107 8.23 -4.56 18.75
CA LYS A 107 8.77 -3.50 19.63
C LYS A 107 10.25 -3.19 19.36
N SER A 108 11.00 -4.16 18.88
CA SER A 108 12.44 -4.03 18.56
C SER A 108 12.68 -3.38 17.20
N VAL A 109 11.66 -3.29 16.35
CA VAL A 109 11.80 -2.67 15.03
C VAL A 109 12.06 -1.17 15.16
N LYS A 110 13.15 -0.70 14.57
CA LYS A 110 13.54 0.71 14.49
C LYS A 110 13.20 1.25 13.10
N ILE A 111 12.54 2.41 13.07
CA ILE A 111 12.10 3.06 11.83
C ILE A 111 12.61 4.49 11.85
N ASN A 112 13.35 4.85 10.82
CA ASN A 112 13.80 6.21 10.54
C ASN A 112 12.83 6.93 9.59
N ARG A 113 13.03 8.22 9.42
CA ARG A 113 12.34 9.04 8.42
C ARG A 113 13.34 9.84 7.62
N SER A 114 13.20 9.80 6.32
CA SER A 114 13.98 10.67 5.44
C SER A 114 13.63 12.15 5.71
N LYS A 115 14.46 13.07 5.21
CA LYS A 115 14.19 14.52 5.27
C LYS A 115 12.82 14.89 4.68
N ARG A 116 12.30 14.09 3.74
CA ARG A 116 10.99 14.26 3.09
C ARG A 116 9.86 13.47 3.78
N GLY A 117 10.14 12.86 4.93
CA GLY A 117 9.16 12.16 5.75
C GLY A 117 8.87 10.70 5.36
N LYS A 118 9.47 10.16 4.27
CA LYS A 118 9.32 8.73 3.91
C LYS A 118 9.93 7.88 5.01
N PRO A 119 9.15 6.93 5.60
CA PRO A 119 9.68 6.02 6.60
C PRO A 119 10.52 4.92 5.93
N SER A 120 11.56 4.46 6.62
CA SER A 120 12.41 3.33 6.24
C SER A 120 12.85 2.57 7.48
N LEU A 121 13.29 1.33 7.32
CA LEU A 121 14.02 0.64 8.38
C LEU A 121 15.30 1.42 8.72
N ASP A 122 15.71 1.34 9.98
CA ASP A 122 17.00 1.86 10.41
C ASP A 122 18.09 0.88 9.99
N GLU A 123 18.90 1.26 9.00
CA GLU A 123 19.96 0.41 8.42
C GLU A 123 21.08 0.11 9.43
N SER A 124 21.24 0.98 10.46
CA SER A 124 22.23 0.75 11.53
C SER A 124 21.81 -0.34 12.51
N GLU A 125 20.50 -0.56 12.65
CA GLU A 125 19.91 -1.53 13.58
C GLU A 125 19.44 -2.81 12.89
N HIS A 126 19.14 -2.75 11.57
CA HIS A 126 18.58 -3.86 10.82
C HIS A 126 19.37 -4.09 9.53
N GLN A 127 20.15 -5.17 9.50
CA GLN A 127 20.82 -5.64 8.28
C GLN A 127 19.82 -6.43 7.42
N SER A 128 18.99 -5.71 6.65
CA SER A 128 17.95 -6.31 5.80
C SER A 128 17.71 -5.47 4.56
N ASP A 129 17.56 -6.15 3.42
CA ASP A 129 17.15 -5.52 2.16
C ASP A 129 15.65 -5.24 2.07
N LEU A 130 14.90 -5.46 3.15
CA LEU A 130 13.47 -5.24 3.18
C LEU A 130 13.14 -3.74 3.17
N HIS A 131 12.46 -3.30 2.14
CA HIS A 131 11.90 -1.96 1.99
C HIS A 131 10.39 -1.99 2.14
N PHE A 132 9.82 -0.85 2.54
CA PHE A 132 8.38 -0.73 2.64
C PHE A 132 7.87 0.65 2.21
N SER A 133 6.62 0.69 1.80
CA SER A 133 5.87 1.91 1.49
C SER A 133 4.50 1.87 2.14
N ILE A 134 3.97 3.02 2.53
CA ILE A 134 2.67 3.11 3.22
C ILE A 134 1.80 4.15 2.53
N ALA A 135 0.57 3.77 2.25
CA ALA A 135 -0.53 4.68 1.93
C ALA A 135 -1.61 4.58 3.00
N LYS A 136 -2.26 5.69 3.26
CA LYS A 136 -3.39 5.77 4.20
C LYS A 136 -4.51 6.58 3.59
N SER A 137 -5.71 6.10 3.74
CA SER A 137 -6.92 6.82 3.36
C SER A 137 -7.98 6.55 4.42
N GLU A 138 -8.50 7.60 5.05
CA GLU A 138 -9.42 7.48 6.19
C GLU A 138 -8.86 6.59 7.30
N ASN A 139 -9.57 5.50 7.64
CA ASN A 139 -9.13 4.46 8.56
C ASN A 139 -8.56 3.21 7.86
N ARG A 140 -8.25 3.31 6.57
CA ARG A 140 -7.64 2.24 5.77
C ARG A 140 -6.16 2.49 5.53
N VAL A 141 -5.40 1.43 5.48
CA VAL A 141 -3.96 1.47 5.20
C VAL A 141 -3.59 0.38 4.21
N LEU A 142 -2.79 0.75 3.22
CA LEU A 142 -2.10 -0.18 2.34
C LEU A 142 -0.61 -0.10 2.63
N ILE A 143 0.03 -1.25 2.90
CA ILE A 143 1.46 -1.34 3.18
C ILE A 143 2.07 -2.28 2.15
N GLY A 144 3.02 -1.80 1.39
CA GLY A 144 3.82 -2.62 0.47
C GLY A 144 5.17 -2.97 1.06
N PHE A 145 5.62 -4.20 0.82
CA PHE A 145 6.96 -4.70 1.18
C PHE A 145 7.65 -5.28 -0.05
N SER A 146 8.95 -5.07 -0.20
CA SER A 146 9.78 -5.66 -1.26
C SER A 146 11.25 -5.60 -0.87
N CYS A 147 12.06 -6.51 -1.41
CA CYS A 147 13.52 -6.40 -1.39
C CYS A 147 14.08 -5.57 -2.56
N THR A 148 13.21 -4.91 -3.33
CA THR A 148 13.58 -3.92 -4.33
C THR A 148 13.41 -2.52 -3.75
N ALA A 149 14.47 -1.72 -3.73
CA ALA A 149 14.55 -0.45 -3.00
C ALA A 149 13.49 0.59 -3.41
N LYS A 150 13.03 0.58 -4.66
CA LYS A 150 12.05 1.54 -5.15
C LYS A 150 10.66 0.87 -5.23
N LEU A 151 10.01 0.80 -4.09
CA LEU A 151 8.61 0.39 -3.94
C LEU A 151 7.78 1.59 -3.49
N GLY A 152 6.60 1.75 -4.08
CA GLY A 152 5.59 2.72 -3.66
C GLY A 152 4.20 2.13 -3.73
N VAL A 153 3.35 2.51 -2.78
CA VAL A 153 1.91 2.17 -2.78
C VAL A 153 1.08 3.42 -2.59
N ASP A 154 -0.09 3.44 -3.20
CA ASP A 154 -1.11 4.46 -2.96
C ASP A 154 -2.47 3.84 -2.72
N LEU A 155 -3.37 4.56 -2.02
CA LEU A 155 -4.70 4.11 -1.65
C LEU A 155 -5.67 5.30 -1.62
N GLU A 156 -6.71 5.24 -2.42
CA GLU A 156 -7.70 6.30 -2.57
C GLU A 156 -9.13 5.76 -2.41
N PRO A 157 -10.04 6.55 -1.80
CA PRO A 157 -11.44 6.13 -1.72
C PRO A 157 -12.10 6.25 -3.10
N VAL A 158 -12.79 5.19 -3.54
CA VAL A 158 -13.48 5.15 -4.84
C VAL A 158 -14.52 6.27 -4.97
N LYS A 159 -15.12 6.69 -3.85
CA LYS A 159 -16.11 7.80 -3.81
C LYS A 159 -15.46 9.18 -3.85
N ARG A 160 -14.12 9.28 -3.83
CA ARG A 160 -13.43 10.56 -3.92
C ARG A 160 -13.74 11.20 -5.27
N ARG A 161 -14.23 12.44 -5.20
CA ARG A 161 -14.41 13.28 -6.38
C ARG A 161 -13.39 14.42 -6.30
N ALA A 162 -12.58 14.57 -7.32
CA ALA A 162 -11.79 15.78 -7.46
C ALA A 162 -12.75 16.94 -7.81
N HIS A 163 -12.57 18.09 -7.19
CA HIS A 163 -13.41 19.26 -7.50
C HIS A 163 -13.25 19.68 -8.97
N ASP A 164 -12.03 19.56 -9.50
CA ASP A 164 -11.67 19.88 -10.87
C ASP A 164 -10.61 18.89 -11.39
N PRO A 165 -11.01 17.67 -11.80
CA PRO A 165 -10.06 16.66 -12.25
C PRO A 165 -9.28 17.09 -13.51
N LEU A 166 -9.91 17.82 -14.42
CA LEU A 166 -9.26 18.30 -15.64
C LEU A 166 -8.23 19.40 -15.35
N GLY A 167 -8.57 20.39 -14.53
CA GLY A 167 -7.62 21.43 -14.13
C GLY A 167 -6.44 20.88 -13.32
N VAL A 168 -6.68 19.87 -12.46
CA VAL A 168 -5.60 19.17 -11.76
C VAL A 168 -4.70 18.42 -12.76
N ALA A 169 -5.27 17.70 -13.72
CA ALA A 169 -4.51 16.99 -14.75
C ALA A 169 -3.70 17.95 -15.62
N GLN A 170 -4.29 19.03 -16.11
CA GLN A 170 -3.61 20.05 -16.92
C GLN A 170 -2.43 20.68 -16.16
N ARG A 171 -2.54 20.83 -14.84
CA ARG A 171 -1.49 21.47 -14.03
C ARG A 171 -0.35 20.53 -13.63
N TYR A 172 -0.66 19.26 -13.40
CA TYR A 172 0.28 18.35 -12.74
C TYR A 172 0.65 17.12 -13.55
N PHE A 173 -0.23 16.63 -14.44
CA PHE A 173 0.02 15.43 -15.23
C PHE A 173 0.86 15.71 -16.48
N SER A 174 1.24 14.68 -17.21
CA SER A 174 1.83 14.87 -18.54
C SER A 174 0.80 15.41 -19.52
N ALA A 175 1.26 16.06 -20.60
CA ALA A 175 0.35 16.59 -21.62
C ALA A 175 -0.49 15.50 -22.28
N VAL A 176 0.05 14.27 -22.41
CA VAL A 176 -0.67 13.13 -22.96
C VAL A 176 -1.81 12.70 -22.04
N GLU A 177 -1.53 12.54 -20.74
CA GLU A 177 -2.55 12.18 -19.75
C GLU A 177 -3.64 13.24 -19.62
N ALA A 178 -3.27 14.51 -19.57
CA ALA A 178 -4.24 15.62 -19.52
C ALA A 178 -5.17 15.61 -20.73
N ARG A 179 -4.61 15.38 -21.92
CA ARG A 179 -5.40 15.27 -23.16
C ARG A 179 -6.33 14.04 -23.12
N ASN A 180 -5.85 12.89 -22.66
CA ASN A 180 -6.68 11.68 -22.55
C ASN A 180 -7.88 11.91 -21.63
N LEU A 181 -7.68 12.60 -20.51
CA LEU A 181 -8.74 12.97 -19.59
C LEU A 181 -9.76 13.95 -20.23
N GLU A 182 -9.31 14.92 -21.05
CA GLU A 182 -10.20 15.81 -21.79
C GLU A 182 -11.16 15.07 -22.72
N PHE A 183 -10.70 13.96 -23.34
CA PHE A 183 -11.52 13.16 -24.26
C PHE A 183 -12.29 12.03 -23.54
N THR A 184 -12.11 11.89 -22.23
CA THR A 184 -12.85 10.89 -21.44
C THR A 184 -14.30 11.33 -21.25
N SER A 185 -15.24 10.39 -21.41
CA SER A 185 -16.65 10.66 -21.16
C SER A 185 -16.88 11.09 -19.70
N PRO A 186 -17.83 12.02 -19.44
CA PRO A 186 -18.05 12.56 -18.11
C PRO A 186 -18.37 11.51 -17.03
N ASP A 187 -19.01 10.41 -17.40
CA ASP A 187 -19.35 9.30 -16.52
C ASP A 187 -18.14 8.47 -16.08
N ARG A 188 -17.06 8.45 -16.87
CA ARG A 188 -15.82 7.74 -16.56
C ARG A 188 -14.69 8.64 -16.07
N LEU A 189 -14.84 9.95 -16.14
CA LEU A 189 -13.76 10.90 -15.85
C LEU A 189 -13.18 10.74 -14.45
N ASP A 190 -14.03 10.57 -13.43
CA ASP A 190 -13.57 10.38 -12.05
C ASP A 190 -12.78 9.06 -11.87
N GLU A 191 -13.22 8.00 -12.53
CA GLU A 191 -12.54 6.69 -12.50
C GLU A 191 -11.16 6.78 -13.13
N VAL A 192 -11.09 7.32 -14.35
CA VAL A 192 -9.83 7.48 -15.11
C VAL A 192 -8.86 8.38 -14.36
N PHE A 193 -9.34 9.50 -13.82
CA PHE A 193 -8.54 10.41 -13.02
C PHE A 193 -7.99 9.74 -11.75
N LEU A 194 -8.85 9.06 -10.99
CA LEU A 194 -8.46 8.42 -9.73
C LEU A 194 -7.40 7.33 -9.97
N ARG A 195 -7.57 6.55 -11.02
CA ARG A 195 -6.61 5.52 -11.44
C ARG A 195 -5.25 6.12 -11.80
N ALA A 196 -5.24 7.14 -12.69
CA ALA A 196 -4.02 7.83 -13.07
C ALA A 196 -3.33 8.46 -11.85
N TRP A 197 -4.10 9.10 -10.97
CA TRP A 197 -3.62 9.68 -9.72
C TRP A 197 -2.94 8.63 -8.84
N ALA A 198 -3.60 7.51 -8.55
CA ALA A 198 -3.04 6.46 -7.70
C ALA A 198 -1.77 5.85 -8.29
N CYS A 199 -1.71 5.61 -9.61
CA CYS A 199 -0.52 5.16 -10.30
C CYS A 199 0.63 6.17 -10.15
N LYS A 200 0.37 7.47 -10.38
CA LYS A 200 1.39 8.52 -10.28
C LYS A 200 1.91 8.69 -8.86
N GLU A 201 1.03 8.68 -7.86
CA GLU A 201 1.40 8.71 -6.45
C GLU A 201 2.29 7.52 -6.07
N SER A 202 1.95 6.31 -6.52
CA SER A 202 2.74 5.12 -6.22
C SER A 202 4.15 5.20 -6.81
N VAL A 203 4.31 5.65 -8.06
CA VAL A 203 5.62 5.84 -8.71
C VAL A 203 6.44 6.90 -7.98
N VAL A 204 5.84 8.04 -7.62
CA VAL A 204 6.54 9.11 -6.88
C VAL A 204 6.95 8.66 -5.49
N LYS A 205 6.11 7.89 -4.78
CA LYS A 205 6.46 7.29 -3.49
C LYS A 205 7.60 6.27 -3.62
N ALA A 206 7.62 5.50 -4.71
CA ALA A 206 8.71 4.58 -5.01
C ALA A 206 10.03 5.33 -5.22
N SER A 207 10.01 6.40 -6.03
CA SER A 207 11.21 7.19 -6.33
C SER A 207 11.78 7.94 -5.10
N GLY A 208 10.95 8.19 -4.08
CA GLY A 208 11.33 8.94 -2.88
C GLY A 208 11.58 10.43 -3.11
N GLN A 209 11.28 10.97 -4.29
CA GLN A 209 11.57 12.36 -4.65
C GLN A 209 10.51 13.37 -4.18
N GLY A 210 9.36 12.89 -3.68
CA GLY A 210 8.23 13.73 -3.26
C GLY A 210 7.36 14.17 -4.44
N ILE A 211 6.14 14.65 -4.15
CA ILE A 211 5.09 14.88 -5.14
C ILE A 211 5.33 16.14 -5.98
N ALA A 212 5.93 17.19 -5.39
CA ALA A 212 6.07 18.48 -6.05
C ALA A 212 6.87 18.34 -7.36
N ASN A 213 6.26 18.71 -8.48
CA ASN A 213 6.84 18.75 -9.83
C ASN A 213 7.36 17.42 -10.40
N GLN A 214 6.88 16.27 -9.89
CA GLN A 214 7.31 14.96 -10.41
C GLN A 214 6.26 14.32 -11.31
N PHE A 215 5.01 14.66 -11.17
CA PHE A 215 3.93 14.04 -11.93
C PHE A 215 4.01 14.30 -13.44
N CYS A 216 4.45 15.47 -13.87
CA CYS A 216 4.65 15.77 -15.30
C CYS A 216 5.86 15.09 -15.93
N CYS A 217 6.81 14.55 -15.11
CA CYS A 217 8.06 13.95 -15.59
C CYS A 217 7.93 12.52 -16.11
N PHE A 218 6.75 11.94 -16.06
CA PHE A 218 6.45 10.62 -16.60
C PHE A 218 4.97 10.48 -16.95
N THR A 219 4.67 9.55 -17.85
CA THR A 219 3.32 9.26 -18.33
C THR A 219 2.95 7.84 -17.95
N VAL A 220 1.75 7.65 -17.38
CA VAL A 220 1.16 6.32 -17.11
C VAL A 220 -0.01 6.05 -18.04
N GLU A 221 -0.34 4.77 -18.24
CA GLU A 221 -1.56 4.39 -18.93
C GLU A 221 -2.78 4.84 -18.12
N THR A 222 -3.67 5.58 -18.78
CA THR A 222 -4.88 6.15 -18.16
C THR A 222 -6.13 5.33 -18.40
N ASP A 223 -6.17 4.50 -19.47
CA ASP A 223 -7.33 3.68 -19.77
C ASP A 223 -7.54 2.62 -18.68
N PRO A 224 -8.69 2.62 -17.98
CA PRO A 224 -8.96 1.66 -16.91
C PRO A 224 -9.14 0.22 -17.42
N ASP A 225 -9.41 0.03 -18.71
CA ASP A 225 -9.60 -1.29 -19.31
C ASP A 225 -8.26 -1.91 -19.75
N VAL A 226 -7.16 -1.16 -19.64
CA VAL A 226 -5.81 -1.60 -19.99
C VAL A 226 -4.95 -1.75 -18.74
N ARG A 227 -4.01 -2.68 -18.76
CA ARG A 227 -3.05 -2.87 -17.65
C ARG A 227 -2.27 -1.58 -17.38
N PRO A 228 -2.11 -1.15 -16.12
CA PRO A 228 -1.32 0.02 -15.80
C PRO A 228 0.15 -0.20 -16.12
N VAL A 229 0.75 0.74 -16.83
CA VAL A 229 2.17 0.76 -17.19
C VAL A 229 2.70 2.19 -17.13
N VAL A 230 4.00 2.34 -16.96
CA VAL A 230 4.70 3.61 -17.24
C VAL A 230 5.01 3.61 -18.73
N LEU A 231 4.43 4.56 -19.47
CA LEU A 231 4.60 4.70 -20.91
C LEU A 231 5.88 5.45 -21.25
N GLU A 232 6.14 6.53 -20.53
CA GLU A 232 7.28 7.42 -20.73
C GLU A 232 7.82 7.90 -19.38
N ILE A 233 9.11 8.20 -19.32
CA ILE A 233 9.76 8.82 -18.18
C ILE A 233 10.95 9.66 -18.65
N GLU A 234 11.07 10.89 -18.16
CA GLU A 234 12.15 11.82 -18.55
C GLU A 234 13.55 11.28 -18.26
N LYS A 235 13.69 10.53 -17.18
CA LYS A 235 14.99 9.99 -16.74
C LYS A 235 14.85 8.51 -16.39
N GLY A 236 15.50 7.68 -17.19
CA GLY A 236 15.49 6.23 -16.99
C GLY A 236 14.76 5.49 -18.11
N ASP A 237 14.50 4.23 -17.87
CA ASP A 237 13.81 3.33 -18.80
C ASP A 237 12.42 3.00 -18.21
N PRO A 238 11.31 3.36 -18.90
CA PRO A 238 9.96 3.03 -18.43
C PRO A 238 9.76 1.51 -18.29
N ALA A 239 10.44 0.68 -19.09
CA ALA A 239 10.37 -0.77 -18.99
C ALA A 239 10.97 -1.34 -17.69
N GLN A 240 11.67 -0.53 -16.90
CA GLN A 240 12.13 -0.91 -15.55
C GLN A 240 11.04 -0.74 -14.48
N TRP A 241 9.87 -0.26 -14.83
CA TRP A 241 8.77 -0.07 -13.90
C TRP A 241 7.66 -1.08 -14.15
N SER A 242 7.17 -1.68 -13.08
CA SER A 242 5.93 -2.45 -13.08
C SER A 242 4.90 -1.74 -12.22
N LEU A 243 3.66 -1.69 -12.71
CA LEU A 243 2.50 -1.15 -12.00
C LEU A 243 1.44 -2.24 -11.86
N ALA A 244 0.70 -2.19 -10.76
CA ALA A 244 -0.53 -2.96 -10.57
C ALA A 244 -1.56 -2.10 -9.84
N MET A 245 -2.82 -2.28 -10.21
CA MET A 245 -3.95 -1.76 -9.42
C MET A 245 -4.38 -2.81 -8.41
N VAL A 246 -4.85 -2.37 -7.26
CA VAL A 246 -5.42 -3.22 -6.22
C VAL A 246 -6.74 -2.63 -5.75
N GLN A 247 -7.75 -3.47 -5.58
CA GLN A 247 -9.05 -3.10 -5.03
C GLN A 247 -9.35 -3.98 -3.81
N PRO A 248 -8.84 -3.60 -2.63
CA PRO A 248 -8.91 -4.44 -1.44
C PRO A 248 -10.32 -4.56 -0.86
N ASP A 249 -11.19 -3.61 -1.15
CA ASP A 249 -12.63 -3.65 -0.90
C ASP A 249 -13.37 -2.71 -1.89
N ASP A 250 -14.70 -2.69 -1.85
CA ASP A 250 -15.54 -1.87 -2.75
C ASP A 250 -15.38 -0.35 -2.54
N GLY A 251 -14.79 0.05 -1.43
CA GLY A 251 -14.65 1.46 -1.05
C GLY A 251 -13.31 2.08 -1.44
N PHE A 252 -12.30 1.28 -1.78
CA PHE A 252 -10.95 1.77 -1.99
C PHE A 252 -10.28 1.18 -3.22
N LEU A 253 -9.54 2.02 -3.94
CA LEU A 253 -8.68 1.68 -5.06
C LEU A 253 -7.25 2.08 -4.69
N GLY A 254 -6.30 1.18 -4.93
CA GLY A 254 -4.89 1.45 -4.71
C GLY A 254 -4.05 1.15 -5.94
N ALA A 255 -2.80 1.58 -5.90
CA ALA A 255 -1.79 1.26 -6.88
C ALA A 255 -0.48 0.84 -6.20
N VAL A 256 0.23 -0.06 -6.85
CA VAL A 256 1.55 -0.55 -6.46
C VAL A 256 2.51 -0.28 -7.59
N ALA A 257 3.63 0.39 -7.30
CA ALA A 257 4.72 0.63 -8.23
C ALA A 257 5.99 -0.02 -7.73
N LEU A 258 6.65 -0.79 -8.57
CA LEU A 258 7.94 -1.41 -8.31
C LEU A 258 8.92 -1.05 -9.42
N HIS A 259 10.11 -0.56 -9.08
CA HIS A 259 11.17 -0.34 -10.05
C HIS A 259 11.89 -1.67 -10.35
N HIS A 260 11.21 -2.50 -11.09
CA HIS A 260 11.66 -3.78 -11.60
C HIS A 260 10.82 -4.15 -12.83
N ARG A 261 11.42 -4.78 -13.84
CA ARG A 261 10.75 -5.12 -15.12
C ARG A 261 9.51 -6.01 -14.97
N ARG A 262 9.47 -6.80 -13.93
CA ARG A 262 8.34 -7.68 -13.59
C ARG A 262 8.02 -7.49 -12.12
N MET A 263 6.75 -7.50 -11.80
CA MET A 263 6.27 -7.53 -10.42
C MET A 263 5.42 -8.78 -10.24
N ASP A 264 5.85 -9.63 -9.32
CA ASP A 264 5.05 -10.72 -8.79
C ASP A 264 4.41 -10.21 -7.48
N LEU A 265 3.09 -10.01 -7.51
CA LEU A 265 2.35 -9.34 -6.44
C LEU A 265 1.55 -10.35 -5.63
N SER A 266 1.82 -10.42 -4.34
CA SER A 266 0.98 -11.13 -3.37
C SER A 266 0.21 -10.14 -2.51
N ALA A 267 -1.09 -10.31 -2.38
CA ALA A 267 -1.99 -9.41 -1.67
C ALA A 267 -2.60 -10.09 -0.43
N PHE A 268 -2.62 -9.37 0.69
CA PHE A 268 -3.05 -9.87 1.99
C PHE A 268 -3.98 -8.88 2.69
N THR A 269 -5.01 -9.38 3.35
CA THR A 269 -5.82 -8.63 4.30
C THR A 269 -5.53 -9.10 5.72
N LEU A 270 -5.11 -8.17 6.58
CA LEU A 270 -4.92 -8.46 7.99
C LEU A 270 -6.24 -8.29 8.74
N VAL A 271 -6.65 -9.33 9.44
CA VAL A 271 -7.87 -9.31 10.28
C VAL A 271 -7.53 -9.64 11.74
N PRO A 272 -8.33 -9.18 12.71
CA PRO A 272 -8.19 -9.61 14.10
C PRO A 272 -8.44 -11.11 14.23
N GLU A 273 -8.10 -11.66 15.40
CA GLU A 273 -8.35 -13.05 15.76
C GLU A 273 -9.83 -13.41 15.73
#